data_c77d80ed28f8c69a8fed9653f0b08192
#
_entry.id   c77d80ed28f8c69a8fed9653f0b08192
#
_cell.length_a   1.000
_cell.length_b   1.000
_cell.length_c   1.000
_cell.angle_alpha   90.00
_cell.angle_beta   90.00
_cell.angle_gamma   90.00
#
_symmetry.space_group_name_H-M   'P 1'
#
loop_
_entity.id
_entity.type
_entity.pdbx_description
1 polymer ?
#
loop_
_entity_poly.entity_id
_entity_poly.type
_entity_poly.pdbx_seq_one_letter_code
_entity_poly.pdbx_strand_id
1 'polypeptide(L)'
;MHDPDFPYLLSTGIPGLDDILGGGLTPNRIYLIEGEPGAGKTTAGLQFLNEGLRRDESVVYITLAENQEELSAVAASHGWKLDGMHVHEVLPEEDLLVGEGQYTMFHPSEVELGDTLRTILSVVEERQPSRVVLDSLSELQLLADSPLRYRRQVLALKQFFSRRKC
;
A
#
# COMPACT_ATOMS: atom_id res chain seq x y z
N MET A 1 16.30 -3.62 -27.09
CA MET A 1 17.26 -4.73 -26.94
C MET A 1 17.59 -4.75 -25.45
N HIS A 2 17.04 -5.70 -24.70
CA HIS A 2 17.16 -5.75 -23.23
C HIS A 2 18.54 -6.34 -22.92
N ASP A 3 19.36 -5.61 -22.16
CA ASP A 3 20.67 -6.11 -21.70
C ASP A 3 20.40 -7.17 -20.62
N PRO A 4 20.79 -8.43 -20.81
CA PRO A 4 20.51 -9.50 -19.85
C PRO A 4 21.23 -9.30 -18.49
N ASP A 5 22.19 -8.38 -18.41
CA ASP A 5 22.94 -8.09 -17.19
C ASP A 5 22.29 -6.99 -16.33
N PHE A 6 21.24 -6.28 -16.82
CA PHE A 6 20.51 -5.31 -16.04
C PHE A 6 19.13 -5.84 -15.63
N PRO A 7 18.80 -5.84 -14.32
CA PRO A 7 17.49 -6.26 -13.87
C PRO A 7 16.42 -5.35 -14.49
N TYR A 8 15.29 -5.97 -14.93
CA TYR A 8 14.11 -5.22 -15.34
C TYR A 8 13.69 -4.28 -14.21
N LEU A 9 13.63 -2.97 -14.46
CA LEU A 9 13.20 -1.97 -13.50
C LEU A 9 11.72 -1.60 -13.73
N LEU A 10 11.02 -1.37 -12.63
CA LEU A 10 9.63 -0.91 -12.62
C LEU A 10 9.62 0.62 -12.65
N SER A 11 9.19 1.20 -13.77
CA SER A 11 8.97 2.64 -13.85
C SER A 11 7.96 3.08 -12.79
N THR A 12 8.25 4.18 -12.12
CA THR A 12 7.34 4.81 -11.16
C THR A 12 6.23 5.63 -11.84
N GLY A 13 6.38 5.91 -13.15
CA GLY A 13 5.55 6.86 -13.87
C GLY A 13 5.88 8.32 -13.55
N ILE A 14 6.91 8.57 -12.74
CA ILE A 14 7.43 9.90 -12.39
C ILE A 14 8.78 10.07 -13.09
N PRO A 15 8.84 10.76 -14.26
CA PRO A 15 10.03 10.78 -15.09
C PRO A 15 11.29 11.21 -14.34
N GLY A 16 11.22 12.29 -13.55
CA GLY A 16 12.37 12.77 -12.79
C GLY A 16 12.84 11.80 -11.70
N LEU A 17 11.95 11.00 -11.13
CA LEU A 17 12.31 9.95 -10.18
C LEU A 17 12.92 8.76 -10.92
N ASP A 18 12.35 8.35 -12.03
CA ASP A 18 12.89 7.24 -12.84
C ASP A 18 14.28 7.58 -13.38
N ASP A 19 14.54 8.84 -13.75
CA ASP A 19 15.88 9.29 -14.17
C ASP A 19 16.90 9.13 -13.03
N ILE A 20 16.55 9.54 -11.81
CA ILE A 20 17.42 9.40 -10.62
C ILE A 20 17.65 7.94 -10.28
N LEU A 21 16.64 7.09 -10.46
CA LEU A 21 16.70 5.65 -10.17
C LEU A 21 17.30 4.82 -11.33
N GLY A 22 17.72 5.45 -12.43
CA GLY A 22 18.27 4.75 -13.58
C GLY A 22 17.26 3.92 -14.37
N GLY A 23 15.97 4.31 -14.32
CA GLY A 23 14.86 3.68 -15.05
C GLY A 23 13.72 3.17 -14.21
N GLY A 24 13.82 3.27 -12.89
CA GLY A 24 12.73 2.89 -11.96
C GLY A 24 13.17 2.06 -10.76
N LEU A 25 12.22 1.40 -10.14
CA LEU A 25 12.40 0.59 -8.93
C LEU A 25 12.81 -0.85 -9.25
N THR A 26 13.64 -1.45 -8.41
CA THR A 26 13.91 -2.89 -8.50
C THR A 26 12.65 -3.69 -8.12
N PRO A 27 12.22 -4.65 -8.95
CA PRO A 27 11.00 -5.42 -8.68
C PRO A 27 11.13 -6.31 -7.44
N ASN A 28 9.98 -6.74 -6.93
CA ASN A 28 9.88 -7.64 -5.76
C ASN A 28 10.54 -7.06 -4.49
N ARG A 29 10.41 -5.75 -4.30
CA ARG A 29 10.92 -5.02 -3.12
C ARG A 29 9.84 -4.13 -2.54
N ILE A 30 9.95 -3.86 -1.25
CA ILE A 30 9.17 -2.81 -0.58
C ILE A 30 10.00 -1.54 -0.56
N TYR A 31 9.36 -0.45 -0.92
CA TYR A 31 9.88 0.91 -0.85
C TYR A 31 9.01 1.71 0.11
N LEU A 32 9.65 2.46 0.98
CA LEU A 32 8.98 3.38 1.90
C LEU A 32 9.12 4.80 1.37
N ILE A 33 7.99 5.49 1.27
CA ILE A 33 7.92 6.92 0.97
C ILE A 33 7.54 7.64 2.25
N GLU A 34 8.42 8.47 2.76
CA GLU A 34 8.18 9.33 3.93
C GLU A 34 8.13 10.79 3.53
N GLY A 35 7.35 11.57 4.27
CA GLY A 35 7.23 13.01 4.09
C GLY A 35 6.10 13.58 4.94
N GLU A 36 6.14 14.89 5.13
CA GLU A 36 5.10 15.64 5.85
C GLU A 36 3.73 15.49 5.19
N PRO A 37 2.63 15.74 5.91
CA PRO A 37 1.30 15.86 5.31
C PRO A 37 1.33 16.84 4.13
N GLY A 38 0.69 16.46 3.01
CA GLY A 38 0.67 17.30 1.79
C GLY A 38 1.92 17.18 0.90
N ALA A 39 2.93 16.37 1.25
CA ALA A 39 4.14 16.18 0.43
C ALA A 39 3.92 15.38 -0.87
N GLY A 40 2.68 14.92 -1.15
CA GLY A 40 2.34 14.22 -2.38
C GLY A 40 2.56 12.71 -2.34
N LYS A 41 2.60 12.09 -1.15
CA LYS A 41 2.80 10.62 -1.01
C LYS A 41 1.68 9.83 -1.71
N THR A 42 0.42 10.15 -1.43
CA THR A 42 -0.77 9.56 -2.06
C THR A 42 -0.73 9.76 -3.58
N THR A 43 -0.39 10.97 -4.04
CA THR A 43 -0.23 11.27 -5.47
C THR A 43 0.84 10.39 -6.13
N ALA A 44 2.00 10.24 -5.48
CA ALA A 44 3.08 9.39 -5.99
C ALA A 44 2.65 7.91 -6.05
N GLY A 45 1.92 7.43 -5.03
CA GLY A 45 1.34 6.08 -5.01
C GLY A 45 0.35 5.85 -6.14
N LEU A 46 -0.59 6.78 -6.36
CA LEU A 46 -1.54 6.71 -7.47
C LEU A 46 -0.84 6.74 -8.83
N GLN A 47 0.19 7.57 -9.00
CA GLN A 47 0.94 7.64 -10.25
C GLN A 47 1.70 6.34 -10.52
N PHE A 48 2.31 5.73 -9.51
CA PHE A 48 2.96 4.42 -9.61
C PHE A 48 2.01 3.31 -10.06
N LEU A 49 0.78 3.28 -9.54
CA LEU A 49 -0.22 2.31 -9.95
C LEU A 49 -0.80 2.62 -11.34
N ASN A 50 -1.02 3.89 -11.67
CA ASN A 50 -1.45 4.30 -13.01
C ASN A 50 -0.43 3.89 -14.09
N GLU A 51 0.87 3.98 -13.80
CA GLU A 51 1.89 3.49 -14.71
C GLU A 51 1.81 1.96 -14.88
N GLY A 52 1.46 1.23 -13.83
CA GLY A 52 1.17 -0.21 -13.92
C GLY A 52 -0.02 -0.50 -14.83
N LEU A 53 -1.14 0.21 -14.65
CA LEU A 53 -2.32 0.08 -15.52
C LEU A 53 -2.00 0.35 -17.00
N ARG A 54 -1.17 1.35 -17.29
CA ARG A 54 -0.71 1.66 -18.67
C ARG A 54 0.12 0.53 -19.30
N ARG A 55 0.62 -0.39 -18.48
CA ARG A 55 1.40 -1.57 -18.88
C ARG A 55 0.61 -2.87 -18.79
N ASP A 56 -0.71 -2.76 -18.64
CA ASP A 56 -1.62 -3.91 -18.47
C ASP A 56 -1.30 -4.77 -17.23
N GLU A 57 -0.72 -4.15 -16.18
CA GLU A 57 -0.40 -4.81 -14.93
C GLU A 57 -1.60 -4.78 -13.97
N SER A 58 -1.77 -5.84 -13.17
CA SER A 58 -2.74 -5.85 -12.07
C SER A 58 -2.23 -5.00 -10.91
N VAL A 59 -3.04 -4.03 -10.46
CA VAL A 59 -2.65 -3.08 -9.43
C VAL A 59 -3.66 -3.01 -8.31
N VAL A 60 -3.19 -2.81 -7.08
CA VAL A 60 -4.03 -2.67 -5.89
C VAL A 60 -3.57 -1.47 -5.07
N TYR A 61 -4.52 -0.62 -4.70
CA TYR A 61 -4.34 0.43 -3.70
C TYR A 61 -5.07 0.02 -2.43
N ILE A 62 -4.35 -0.14 -1.33
CA ILE A 62 -4.91 -0.45 -0.01
C ILE A 62 -4.79 0.81 0.83
N THR A 63 -5.93 1.36 1.24
CA THR A 63 -5.99 2.55 2.10
C THR A 63 -6.44 2.19 3.50
N LEU A 64 -5.77 2.79 4.49
CA LEU A 64 -6.13 2.68 5.91
C LEU A 64 -6.64 4.01 6.49
N ALA A 65 -6.62 5.08 5.70
CA ALA A 65 -6.98 6.42 6.17
C ALA A 65 -7.97 7.15 5.27
N GLU A 66 -7.77 7.08 3.95
CA GLU A 66 -8.59 7.79 2.97
C GLU A 66 -9.64 6.87 2.38
N ASN A 67 -10.85 7.38 2.12
CA ASN A 67 -11.88 6.62 1.41
C ASN A 67 -11.72 6.75 -0.12
N GLN A 68 -12.48 5.96 -0.86
CA GLN A 68 -12.42 5.94 -2.32
C GLN A 68 -12.83 7.26 -2.97
N GLU A 69 -13.74 8.02 -2.36
CA GLU A 69 -14.16 9.32 -2.88
C GLU A 69 -13.02 10.34 -2.78
N GLU A 70 -12.31 10.35 -1.66
CA GLU A 70 -11.14 11.20 -1.44
C GLU A 70 -10.02 10.86 -2.43
N LEU A 71 -9.69 9.58 -2.59
CA LEU A 71 -8.70 9.13 -3.58
C LEU A 71 -9.13 9.49 -5.01
N SER A 72 -10.42 9.37 -5.33
CA SER A 72 -10.96 9.77 -6.63
C SER A 72 -10.83 11.27 -6.88
N ALA A 73 -11.04 12.09 -5.85
CA ALA A 73 -10.86 13.53 -5.93
C ALA A 73 -9.39 13.90 -6.16
N VAL A 74 -8.45 13.24 -5.45
CA VAL A 74 -7.01 13.40 -5.68
C VAL A 74 -6.65 13.01 -7.11
N ALA A 75 -7.08 11.86 -7.59
CA ALA A 75 -6.81 11.41 -8.95
C ALA A 75 -7.36 12.41 -9.99
N ALA A 76 -8.61 12.85 -9.82
CA ALA A 76 -9.25 13.81 -10.72
C ALA A 76 -8.53 15.15 -10.78
N SER A 77 -7.96 15.63 -9.67
CA SER A 77 -7.17 16.87 -9.64
C SER A 77 -5.93 16.83 -10.52
N HIS A 78 -5.44 15.62 -10.84
CA HIS A 78 -4.33 15.36 -11.74
C HIS A 78 -4.77 14.89 -13.14
N GLY A 79 -6.07 14.89 -13.41
CA GLY A 79 -6.65 14.40 -14.67
C GLY A 79 -6.59 12.87 -14.82
N TRP A 80 -6.44 12.15 -13.72
CA TRP A 80 -6.41 10.69 -13.70
C TRP A 80 -7.77 10.12 -13.33
N LYS A 81 -7.97 8.85 -13.69
CA LYS A 81 -9.11 8.03 -13.29
C LYS A 81 -8.60 6.81 -12.52
N LEU A 82 -9.44 6.28 -11.66
CA LEU A 82 -9.16 5.03 -10.93
C LEU A 82 -9.67 3.78 -11.67
N ASP A 83 -10.15 3.94 -12.92
CA ASP A 83 -10.67 2.83 -13.72
C ASP A 83 -9.62 1.73 -13.89
N GLY A 84 -9.97 0.51 -13.53
CA GLY A 84 -9.05 -0.64 -13.56
C GLY A 84 -8.14 -0.79 -12.32
N MET A 85 -8.09 0.21 -11.44
CA MET A 85 -7.38 0.11 -10.16
C MET A 85 -8.32 -0.50 -9.10
N HIS A 86 -7.87 -1.56 -8.45
CA HIS A 86 -8.60 -2.07 -7.30
C HIS A 86 -8.22 -1.25 -6.06
N VAL A 87 -9.18 -0.45 -5.58
CA VAL A 87 -9.05 0.27 -4.30
C VAL A 87 -9.72 -0.58 -3.22
N HIS A 88 -8.98 -0.86 -2.16
CA HIS A 88 -9.49 -1.57 -0.99
C HIS A 88 -9.35 -0.69 0.25
N GLU A 89 -10.50 -0.35 0.84
CA GLU A 89 -10.55 0.40 2.09
C GLU A 89 -10.49 -0.57 3.26
N VAL A 90 -9.50 -0.41 4.12
CA VAL A 90 -9.42 -1.12 5.40
C VAL A 90 -9.95 -0.16 6.46
N LEU A 91 -11.27 -0.18 6.63
CA LEU A 91 -11.93 0.62 7.65
C LEU A 91 -11.92 -0.10 8.99
N PRO A 92 -11.82 0.61 10.12
CA PRO A 92 -12.13 0.05 11.43
C PRO A 92 -13.56 -0.50 11.40
N GLU A 93 -13.80 -1.66 12.00
CA GLU A 93 -15.16 -2.17 12.12
C GLU A 93 -16.03 -1.13 12.85
N GLU A 94 -17.20 -0.82 12.28
CA GLU A 94 -18.15 0.16 12.86
C GLU A 94 -18.55 -0.22 14.30
N ASP A 95 -18.45 -1.49 14.67
CA ASP A 95 -18.69 -2.00 16.00
C ASP A 95 -17.73 -1.44 17.08
N LEU A 96 -16.57 -0.90 16.68
CA LEU A 96 -15.66 -0.21 17.61
C LEU A 96 -16.19 1.16 18.04
N LEU A 97 -17.13 1.74 17.28
CA LEU A 97 -17.79 3.00 17.63
C LEU A 97 -18.96 2.78 18.61
N VAL A 98 -19.45 1.55 18.73
CA VAL A 98 -20.57 1.18 19.59
C VAL A 98 -20.05 0.29 20.73
N GLY A 99 -19.31 0.84 21.61
CA GLY A 99 -18.86 0.47 22.97
C GLY A 99 -19.27 -0.85 23.64
N GLU A 100 -19.61 -1.92 22.93
CA GLU A 100 -19.87 -3.24 23.46
C GLU A 100 -18.62 -4.13 23.34
N GLY A 101 -17.67 -3.89 24.23
CA GLY A 101 -16.46 -4.69 24.33
C GLY A 101 -16.75 -6.15 24.62
N GLN A 102 -16.53 -7.04 23.66
CA GLN A 102 -16.27 -8.42 23.96
C GLN A 102 -15.01 -8.50 24.83
N TYR A 103 -15.11 -9.11 25.99
CA TYR A 103 -13.97 -9.40 26.88
C TYR A 103 -13.05 -10.41 26.18
N THR A 104 -12.11 -9.92 25.38
CA THR A 104 -11.03 -10.73 24.83
C THR A 104 -9.85 -10.70 25.80
N MET A 105 -9.11 -11.82 25.91
CA MET A 105 -7.87 -11.89 26.72
C MET A 105 -6.74 -11.04 26.13
N PHE A 106 -6.95 -10.45 24.95
CA PHE A 106 -5.99 -9.62 24.24
C PHE A 106 -6.41 -8.14 24.33
N HIS A 107 -5.42 -7.26 24.25
CA HIS A 107 -5.68 -5.82 24.19
C HIS A 107 -6.44 -5.51 22.88
N PRO A 108 -7.47 -4.64 22.87
CA PRO A 108 -8.25 -4.33 21.67
C PRO A 108 -7.39 -3.97 20.46
N SER A 109 -6.36 -3.13 20.63
CA SER A 109 -5.42 -2.76 19.57
C SER A 109 -4.63 -3.94 18.99
N GLU A 110 -4.44 -5.03 19.74
CA GLU A 110 -3.76 -6.23 19.24
C GLU A 110 -4.64 -7.01 18.26
N VAL A 111 -5.91 -7.10 18.58
CA VAL A 111 -6.90 -7.76 17.72
C VAL A 111 -7.05 -6.96 16.43
N GLU A 112 -7.26 -5.66 16.55
CA GLU A 112 -7.43 -4.73 15.43
C GLU A 112 -6.21 -4.73 14.49
N LEU A 113 -4.99 -4.65 15.01
CA LEU A 113 -3.78 -4.76 14.19
C LEU A 113 -3.70 -6.11 13.46
N GLY A 114 -4.06 -7.20 14.14
CA GLY A 114 -4.06 -8.54 13.57
C GLY A 114 -5.08 -8.68 12.44
N ASP A 115 -6.27 -8.12 12.62
CA ASP A 115 -7.35 -8.15 11.64
C ASP A 115 -7.03 -7.29 10.42
N THR A 116 -6.53 -6.07 10.64
CA THR A 116 -6.05 -5.17 9.60
C THR A 116 -5.00 -5.87 8.72
N LEU A 117 -4.01 -6.49 9.33
CA LEU A 117 -2.97 -7.21 8.59
C LEU A 117 -3.54 -8.41 7.82
N ARG A 118 -4.45 -9.18 8.41
CA ARG A 118 -5.10 -10.30 7.71
C ARG A 118 -5.87 -9.82 6.49
N THR A 119 -6.59 -8.72 6.60
CA THR A 119 -7.31 -8.10 5.49
C THR A 119 -6.35 -7.70 4.36
N ILE A 120 -5.27 -6.98 4.68
CA ILE A 120 -4.24 -6.61 3.70
C ILE A 120 -3.69 -7.84 2.98
N LEU A 121 -3.33 -8.88 3.73
CA LEU A 121 -2.76 -10.09 3.15
C LEU A 121 -3.76 -10.85 2.27
N SER A 122 -5.03 -10.94 2.68
CA SER A 122 -6.08 -11.63 1.92
C SER A 122 -6.37 -10.97 0.58
N VAL A 123 -6.42 -9.63 0.56
CA VAL A 123 -6.61 -8.87 -0.69
C VAL A 123 -5.48 -9.14 -1.69
N VAL A 124 -4.25 -9.14 -1.22
CA VAL A 124 -3.08 -9.43 -2.08
C VAL A 124 -3.07 -10.89 -2.55
N GLU A 125 -3.49 -11.83 -1.69
CA GLU A 125 -3.60 -13.24 -2.06
C GLU A 125 -4.68 -13.50 -3.12
N GLU A 126 -5.82 -12.84 -2.98
CA GLU A 126 -6.94 -12.99 -3.91
C GLU A 126 -6.64 -12.35 -5.27
N ARG A 127 -6.07 -11.14 -5.26
CA ARG A 127 -5.87 -10.34 -6.46
C ARG A 127 -4.57 -10.62 -7.19
N GLN A 128 -3.57 -11.14 -6.50
CA GLN A 128 -2.23 -11.42 -7.02
C GLN A 128 -1.66 -10.25 -7.86
N PRO A 129 -1.63 -9.03 -7.31
CA PRO A 129 -1.25 -7.85 -8.05
C PRO A 129 0.25 -7.82 -8.36
N SER A 130 0.60 -7.17 -9.47
CA SER A 130 1.99 -6.84 -9.81
C SER A 130 2.53 -5.64 -9.03
N ARG A 131 1.63 -4.69 -8.70
CA ARG A 131 1.97 -3.50 -7.90
C ARG A 131 0.95 -3.30 -6.78
N VAL A 132 1.46 -2.96 -5.61
CA VAL A 132 0.65 -2.63 -4.42
C VAL A 132 1.12 -1.30 -3.85
N VAL A 133 0.17 -0.45 -3.52
CA VAL A 133 0.37 0.70 -2.63
C VAL A 133 -0.37 0.43 -1.34
N LEU A 134 0.29 0.66 -0.21
CA LEU A 134 -0.30 0.62 1.13
C LEU A 134 -0.17 2.01 1.77
N ASP A 135 -1.27 2.71 1.90
CA ASP A 135 -1.37 4.06 2.41
C ASP A 135 -2.34 4.14 3.62
N SER A 136 -1.89 4.28 4.89
CA SER A 136 -0.48 4.48 5.22
C SER A 136 -0.01 3.52 6.32
N LEU A 137 1.29 3.30 6.38
CA LEU A 137 1.91 2.56 7.48
C LEU A 137 1.80 3.30 8.82
N SER A 138 1.47 4.59 8.81
CA SER A 138 1.24 5.39 10.03
C SER A 138 0.10 4.81 10.85
N GLU A 139 -0.97 4.34 10.22
CA GLU A 139 -2.11 3.72 10.89
C GLU A 139 -1.70 2.41 11.57
N LEU A 140 -0.92 1.58 10.88
CA LEU A 140 -0.37 0.36 11.49
C LEU A 140 0.57 0.67 12.66
N GLN A 141 1.28 1.80 12.61
CA GLN A 141 2.15 2.24 13.70
C GLN A 141 1.34 2.68 14.92
N LEU A 142 0.19 3.35 14.72
CA LEU A 142 -0.71 3.74 15.80
C LEU A 142 -1.34 2.53 16.48
N LEU A 143 -1.70 1.49 15.71
CA LEU A 143 -2.24 0.24 16.24
C LEU A 143 -1.20 -0.63 16.95
N ALA A 144 0.08 -0.41 16.66
CA ALA A 144 1.16 -1.16 17.29
C ALA A 144 1.59 -0.50 18.60
N ASP A 145 1.24 -1.08 19.75
CA ASP A 145 1.52 -0.55 21.09
C ASP A 145 3.01 -0.30 21.37
N SER A 146 3.90 -0.76 20.52
CA SER A 146 5.35 -0.58 20.69
C SER A 146 6.11 -0.56 19.37
N PRO A 147 7.25 0.17 19.31
CA PRO A 147 8.10 0.21 18.13
C PRO A 147 8.60 -1.18 17.69
N LEU A 148 8.83 -2.08 18.65
CA LEU A 148 9.27 -3.45 18.35
C LEU A 148 8.18 -4.25 17.64
N ARG A 149 6.92 -4.11 18.07
CA ARG A 149 5.78 -4.77 17.43
C ARG A 149 5.58 -4.23 16.03
N TYR A 150 5.55 -2.91 15.84
CA TYR A 150 5.48 -2.29 14.53
C TYR A 150 6.57 -2.83 13.58
N ARG A 151 7.83 -2.82 14.03
CA ARG A 151 8.94 -3.34 13.22
C ARG A 151 8.75 -4.80 12.83
N ARG A 152 8.23 -5.64 13.71
CA ARG A 152 7.92 -7.05 13.42
C ARG A 152 6.88 -7.17 12.32
N GLN A 153 5.82 -6.35 12.34
CA GLN A 153 4.77 -6.35 11.33
C GLN A 153 5.29 -5.89 9.97
N VAL A 154 6.07 -4.82 9.94
CA VAL A 154 6.71 -4.35 8.69
C VAL A 154 7.63 -5.43 8.10
N LEU A 155 8.38 -6.15 8.94
CA LEU A 155 9.22 -7.27 8.47
C LEU A 155 8.37 -8.44 7.95
N ALA A 156 7.24 -8.75 8.58
CA ALA A 156 6.32 -9.78 8.12
C ALA A 156 5.71 -9.41 6.76
N LEU A 157 5.26 -8.17 6.59
CA LEU A 157 4.79 -7.64 5.31
C LEU A 157 5.88 -7.74 4.23
N LYS A 158 7.11 -7.33 4.56
CA LYS A 158 8.25 -7.45 3.63
C LYS A 158 8.47 -8.89 3.16
N GLN A 159 8.44 -9.86 4.07
CA GLN A 159 8.61 -11.26 3.71
C GLN A 159 7.45 -11.79 2.87
N PHE A 160 6.23 -11.38 3.19
CA PHE A 160 5.05 -11.75 2.45
C PHE A 160 5.11 -11.27 1.00
N PHE A 161 5.33 -9.97 0.77
CA PHE A 161 5.41 -9.38 -0.57
C PHE A 161 6.59 -9.95 -1.39
N SER A 162 7.76 -10.11 -0.76
CA SER A 162 8.93 -10.68 -1.45
C SER A 162 8.68 -12.11 -1.97
N ARG A 163 7.89 -12.92 -1.26
CA ARG A 163 7.57 -14.30 -1.67
C ARG A 163 6.56 -14.34 -2.82
N ARG A 164 5.71 -13.34 -2.94
CA ARG A 164 4.65 -13.27 -3.96
C ARG A 164 5.07 -12.54 -5.24
N LYS A 165 6.27 -12.01 -5.28
CA LYS A 165 6.81 -11.30 -6.44
C LYS A 165 5.98 -10.07 -6.85
N CYS A 166 5.44 -9.34 -5.89
CA CYS A 166 4.80 -8.04 -6.11
C CYS A 166 5.55 -6.90 -5.41
#